data_6215933273dc9d5a2f8b51fe09d9ea3a
#
_entry.id   6215933273dc9d5a2f8b51fe09d9ea3a
#
_cell.length_a   1.000
_cell.length_b   1.000
_cell.length_c   1.000
_cell.angle_alpha   90.00
_cell.angle_beta   90.00
_cell.angle_gamma   90.00
#
_symmetry.space_group_name_H-M   'P 1'
#
loop_
_entity.id
_entity.type
_entity.pdbx_description
1 polymer ?
#
loop_
_entity_poly.entity_id
_entity_poly.type
_entity_poly.pdbx_seq_one_letter_code
_entity_poly.pdbx_strand_id
1 'polypeptide(L)'
;MKKMIAVAFTVCGMLTVSIVAQTTEPGQGSKTPPFKYVWGKAYYILPETTSDESGYFSMCEGLNGRIYVGTAKYCVNSYLVEFDPVSEKQRIAIDTHKVCGATGTGYAAQAKIHTRNYVGTSGRIYVGSKQGYRRGTNDTASYPGGYVMVYDPVKDEAKCLGMPYPELGVIDVSADEARKLLYVTTCETQNWMIAKIDDLKYRKIGPMLFGYATTLIDGKGRGHAITREFNLATYDPEKDEVKVQTIKSPDGKSLFLEGSAGIPNWIIAPDGRTAYLLRLGEATLFSLDLQAEGESVTAKPLGTMVAGENPDSRGALTMGPDGLVYAIVKINNKTGFGTGSLHVLSRFDPKSSRIEELGVIAVKNKDFFDFEKAKAAGKSWIHGYHTLPDGTLTPLHCHMAMVAAKDGTLYVTILYPFTLLRIDAYRTEGLNVTK
;
A
#
# COMPACT_ATOMS: atom_id res chain seq x y z
N MET A 1 48.59 55.64 -57.64
CA MET A 1 48.81 55.89 -56.23
C MET A 1 47.89 54.94 -55.45
N LYS A 2 48.40 53.80 -54.99
CA LYS A 2 47.66 52.83 -54.13
C LYS A 2 48.41 52.74 -52.79
N LYS A 3 47.79 53.16 -51.74
CA LYS A 3 48.32 53.03 -50.37
C LYS A 3 48.09 51.59 -49.90
N MET A 4 49.17 50.90 -49.54
CA MET A 4 49.21 49.66 -48.86
C MET A 4 49.02 49.92 -47.37
N ILE A 5 48.00 49.27 -46.77
CA ILE A 5 47.78 49.22 -45.32
C ILE A 5 48.35 47.89 -44.84
N ALA A 6 49.40 47.95 -44.00
CA ALA A 6 49.94 46.79 -43.33
C ALA A 6 49.03 46.39 -42.15
N VAL A 7 48.54 45.14 -42.12
CA VAL A 7 47.81 44.55 -40.99
C VAL A 7 48.81 43.71 -40.21
N ALA A 8 49.04 44.13 -38.97
CA ALA A 8 49.80 43.35 -38.00
C ALA A 8 48.98 42.21 -37.45
N PHE A 9 49.40 40.96 -37.66
CA PHE A 9 48.82 39.77 -37.00
C PHE A 9 49.48 39.57 -35.63
N THR A 10 48.71 39.78 -34.59
CA THR A 10 49.04 39.37 -33.21
C THR A 10 48.78 37.90 -33.10
N VAL A 11 49.80 37.06 -32.92
CA VAL A 11 49.67 35.63 -32.63
C VAL A 11 49.33 35.48 -31.18
N CYS A 12 48.07 35.16 -30.92
CA CYS A 12 47.59 34.77 -29.59
C CYS A 12 47.92 33.28 -29.38
N GLY A 13 48.91 33.00 -28.53
CA GLY A 13 49.27 31.63 -28.18
C GLY A 13 48.12 30.93 -27.41
N MET A 14 47.43 29.99 -28.04
CA MET A 14 46.51 29.08 -27.38
C MET A 14 47.31 28.06 -26.59
N LEU A 15 47.32 28.22 -25.26
CA LEU A 15 47.67 27.15 -24.33
C LEU A 15 46.56 26.08 -24.42
N THR A 16 46.82 24.99 -25.11
CA THR A 16 45.99 23.77 -25.06
C THR A 16 46.23 23.11 -23.72
N VAL A 17 45.30 23.34 -22.77
CA VAL A 17 45.17 22.51 -21.56
C VAL A 17 44.61 21.20 -22.03
N SER A 18 45.43 20.16 -22.13
CA SER A 18 44.99 18.78 -22.29
C SER A 18 44.30 18.36 -21.01
N ILE A 19 42.97 18.43 -20.99
CA ILE A 19 42.19 17.74 -19.98
C ILE A 19 42.33 16.24 -20.27
N VAL A 20 43.26 15.59 -19.58
CA VAL A 20 43.29 14.13 -19.48
C VAL A 20 42.00 13.76 -18.72
N ALA A 21 40.98 13.33 -19.48
CA ALA A 21 39.87 12.65 -18.92
C ALA A 21 40.43 11.39 -18.24
N GLN A 22 40.61 11.43 -16.93
CA GLN A 22 40.77 10.22 -16.13
C GLN A 22 39.51 9.40 -16.37
N THR A 23 39.62 8.39 -17.22
CA THR A 23 38.69 7.24 -17.18
C THR A 23 38.93 6.57 -15.84
N THR A 24 38.19 7.02 -14.85
CA THR A 24 38.05 6.22 -13.63
C THR A 24 37.44 4.91 -14.07
N GLU A 25 38.22 3.82 -13.97
CA GLU A 25 37.71 2.45 -13.89
C GLU A 25 36.45 2.51 -13.03
N PRO A 26 35.38 1.70 -13.30
CA PRO A 26 34.19 1.68 -12.45
C PRO A 26 34.67 1.37 -11.03
N GLY A 27 34.83 2.40 -10.24
CA GLY A 27 35.45 2.39 -8.94
C GLY A 27 34.72 1.37 -8.08
N GLN A 28 35.46 0.64 -7.26
CA GLN A 28 34.90 -0.09 -6.13
C GLN A 28 34.03 0.91 -5.37
N GLY A 29 32.70 0.81 -5.56
CA GLY A 29 31.73 1.69 -4.92
C GLY A 29 31.97 1.68 -3.41
N SER A 30 31.78 2.80 -2.76
CA SER A 30 31.90 2.94 -1.30
C SER A 30 31.30 1.70 -0.62
N LYS A 31 32.07 1.07 0.28
CA LYS A 31 31.56 -0.05 1.09
C LYS A 31 30.57 0.43 2.17
N THR A 32 30.44 1.74 2.35
CA THR A 32 29.57 2.36 3.34
C THR A 32 28.34 2.97 2.66
N PRO A 33 27.12 2.61 3.05
CA PRO A 33 25.91 3.20 2.49
C PRO A 33 25.83 4.70 2.80
N PRO A 34 25.44 5.56 1.85
CA PRO A 34 25.26 6.99 2.07
C PRO A 34 23.91 7.33 2.75
N PHE A 35 23.23 6.33 3.30
CA PHE A 35 21.94 6.44 3.98
C PHE A 35 21.89 5.55 5.22
N LYS A 36 20.92 5.83 6.09
CA LYS A 36 20.64 5.00 7.27
C LYS A 36 19.76 3.80 6.87
N TYR A 37 19.93 2.67 7.56
CA TYR A 37 19.01 1.55 7.48
C TYR A 37 17.96 1.60 8.57
N VAL A 38 16.74 1.22 8.20
CA VAL A 38 15.64 0.89 9.11
C VAL A 38 15.50 -0.62 9.15
N TRP A 39 15.97 -1.22 10.22
CA TRP A 39 16.06 -2.67 10.36
C TRP A 39 14.75 -3.29 10.84
N GLY A 40 14.30 -4.33 10.15
CA GLY A 40 13.16 -5.15 10.55
C GLY A 40 13.50 -6.65 10.62
N LYS A 41 12.74 -7.39 11.42
CA LYS A 41 12.76 -8.86 11.47
C LYS A 41 11.70 -9.40 10.51
N ALA A 42 12.12 -10.26 9.60
CA ALA A 42 11.29 -10.85 8.58
C ALA A 42 10.70 -12.19 9.03
N TYR A 43 9.43 -12.42 8.68
CA TYR A 43 8.72 -13.68 8.89
C TYR A 43 8.11 -14.13 7.56
N TYR A 44 8.49 -15.32 7.10
CA TYR A 44 7.85 -15.91 5.93
C TYR A 44 6.40 -16.27 6.27
N ILE A 45 5.45 -15.78 5.49
CA ILE A 45 4.04 -16.10 5.68
C ILE A 45 3.80 -17.55 5.33
N LEU A 46 2.90 -18.20 6.09
CA LEU A 46 2.58 -19.64 5.97
C LEU A 46 2.58 -20.13 4.52
N PRO A 47 3.53 -21.00 4.12
CA PRO A 47 3.73 -21.40 2.71
C PRO A 47 2.50 -22.05 2.09
N GLU A 48 1.71 -22.77 2.88
CA GLU A 48 0.48 -23.44 2.43
C GLU A 48 -0.63 -22.47 2.05
N THR A 49 -0.53 -21.19 2.47
CA THR A 49 -1.56 -20.16 2.24
C THR A 49 -1.29 -19.25 1.06
N THR A 50 -0.12 -19.37 0.42
CA THR A 50 0.32 -18.42 -0.60
C THR A 50 0.95 -19.11 -1.80
N SER A 51 0.89 -18.47 -2.96
CA SER A 51 1.73 -18.75 -4.12
C SER A 51 2.89 -17.78 -4.20
N ASP A 52 3.37 -17.30 -3.03
CA ASP A 52 4.44 -16.31 -2.86
C ASP A 52 4.09 -14.89 -3.30
N GLU A 53 2.88 -14.70 -3.78
CA GLU A 53 2.24 -13.41 -3.89
C GLU A 53 1.43 -13.09 -2.63
N SER A 54 1.01 -11.85 -2.48
CA SER A 54 0.23 -11.38 -1.33
C SER A 54 -1.17 -10.99 -1.72
N GLY A 55 -1.99 -10.72 -0.71
CA GLY A 55 -3.17 -9.88 -0.85
C GLY A 55 -2.82 -8.40 -1.11
N TYR A 56 -1.58 -8.04 -1.37
CA TYR A 56 -1.02 -6.70 -1.59
C TYR A 56 -1.29 -5.75 -0.41
N PHE A 57 -2.47 -5.13 -0.31
CA PHE A 57 -2.80 -4.13 0.70
C PHE A 57 -3.48 -4.74 1.94
N SER A 58 -3.60 -6.05 1.98
CA SER A 58 -4.42 -6.77 2.94
C SER A 58 -3.70 -6.99 4.26
N MET A 59 -3.72 -5.98 5.12
CA MET A 59 -3.18 -6.08 6.47
C MET A 59 -3.90 -5.15 7.43
N CYS A 60 -4.07 -5.58 8.69
CA CYS A 60 -4.51 -4.73 9.81
C CYS A 60 -3.98 -5.26 11.14
N GLU A 61 -3.94 -4.41 12.17
CA GLU A 61 -3.83 -4.82 13.56
C GLU A 61 -5.24 -4.98 14.15
N GLY A 62 -5.56 -6.13 14.71
CA GLY A 62 -6.79 -6.34 15.46
C GLY A 62 -6.79 -5.64 16.83
N LEU A 63 -7.95 -5.47 17.44
CA LEU A 63 -8.03 -4.90 18.81
C LEU A 63 -7.33 -5.78 19.85
N ASN A 64 -7.08 -7.05 19.54
CA ASN A 64 -6.31 -8.00 20.35
C ASN A 64 -4.78 -7.87 20.19
N GLY A 65 -4.30 -6.88 19.42
CA GLY A 65 -2.87 -6.64 19.16
C GLY A 65 -2.21 -7.63 18.20
N ARG A 66 -2.98 -8.52 17.54
CA ARG A 66 -2.47 -9.43 16.53
C ARG A 66 -2.56 -8.81 15.14
N ILE A 67 -1.65 -9.24 14.26
CA ILE A 67 -1.61 -8.76 12.88
C ILE A 67 -2.30 -9.77 11.97
N TYR A 68 -3.21 -9.28 11.12
CA TYR A 68 -3.98 -10.09 10.19
C TYR A 68 -3.61 -9.75 8.76
N VAL A 69 -3.16 -10.76 8.00
CA VAL A 69 -2.62 -10.59 6.65
C VAL A 69 -3.42 -11.45 5.67
N GLY A 70 -3.98 -10.82 4.64
CA GLY A 70 -4.62 -11.54 3.54
C GLY A 70 -3.58 -12.12 2.59
N THR A 71 -3.82 -13.35 2.13
CA THR A 71 -2.91 -14.05 1.22
C THR A 71 -3.51 -14.27 -0.16
N ALA A 72 -2.67 -14.67 -1.11
CA ALA A 72 -3.09 -15.10 -2.43
C ALA A 72 -2.47 -16.45 -2.77
N LYS A 73 -3.32 -17.47 -2.97
CA LYS A 73 -2.91 -18.77 -3.51
C LYS A 73 -3.63 -19.01 -4.84
N TYR A 74 -2.97 -18.62 -5.90
CA TYR A 74 -3.56 -18.58 -7.24
C TYR A 74 -4.12 -19.91 -7.70
N CYS A 75 -5.29 -19.86 -8.31
CA CYS A 75 -6.05 -20.99 -8.82
C CYS A 75 -6.55 -21.98 -7.77
N VAL A 76 -6.37 -21.68 -6.48
CA VAL A 76 -6.68 -22.61 -5.39
C VAL A 76 -7.61 -21.97 -4.37
N ASN A 77 -7.14 -20.96 -3.60
CA ASN A 77 -7.87 -20.39 -2.47
C ASN A 77 -7.18 -19.10 -1.98
N SER A 78 -7.75 -18.47 -0.97
CA SER A 78 -7.12 -17.39 -0.20
C SER A 78 -7.38 -17.55 1.27
N TYR A 79 -6.53 -16.94 2.09
CA TYR A 79 -6.57 -17.09 3.53
C TYR A 79 -6.36 -15.74 4.21
N LEU A 80 -6.95 -15.57 5.39
CA LEU A 80 -6.52 -14.56 6.35
C LEU A 80 -5.62 -15.24 7.36
N VAL A 81 -4.37 -14.83 7.40
CA VAL A 81 -3.36 -15.35 8.33
C VAL A 81 -3.26 -14.40 9.52
N GLU A 82 -3.36 -14.93 10.73
CA GLU A 82 -3.11 -14.23 11.98
C GLU A 82 -1.65 -14.44 12.39
N PHE A 83 -0.95 -13.37 12.71
CA PHE A 83 0.38 -13.38 13.32
C PHE A 83 0.27 -12.84 14.74
N ASP A 84 0.75 -13.61 15.71
CA ASP A 84 0.85 -13.20 17.11
C ASP A 84 2.24 -12.59 17.38
N PRO A 85 2.34 -11.28 17.64
CA PRO A 85 3.63 -10.62 17.85
C PRO A 85 4.39 -11.07 19.10
N VAL A 86 3.70 -11.67 20.07
CA VAL A 86 4.31 -12.11 21.34
C VAL A 86 4.95 -13.48 21.18
N SER A 87 4.21 -14.46 20.65
CA SER A 87 4.71 -15.79 20.41
C SER A 87 5.42 -15.96 19.07
N GLU A 88 5.33 -14.98 18.17
CA GLU A 88 5.81 -14.99 16.79
C GLU A 88 5.23 -16.14 15.94
N LYS A 89 4.09 -16.68 16.36
CA LYS A 89 3.41 -17.78 15.66
C LYS A 89 2.36 -17.26 14.68
N GLN A 90 2.12 -18.06 13.67
CA GLN A 90 1.11 -17.82 12.66
C GLN A 90 0.06 -18.93 12.64
N ARG A 91 -1.20 -18.57 12.30
CA ARG A 91 -2.28 -19.52 12.05
C ARG A 91 -3.25 -18.98 11.02
N ILE A 92 -4.06 -19.86 10.44
CA ILE A 92 -5.14 -19.48 9.53
C ILE A 92 -6.36 -19.05 10.37
N ALA A 93 -6.78 -17.79 10.18
CA ALA A 93 -8.01 -17.24 10.78
C ALA A 93 -9.22 -17.41 9.83
N ILE A 94 -9.03 -17.24 8.51
CA ILE A 94 -10.06 -17.51 7.49
C ILE A 94 -9.46 -18.43 6.42
N ASP A 95 -10.18 -19.52 6.11
CA ASP A 95 -10.08 -20.26 4.87
C ASP A 95 -11.29 -19.89 4.01
N THR A 96 -11.05 -19.12 2.93
CA THR A 96 -12.14 -18.51 2.16
C THR A 96 -13.08 -19.54 1.55
N HIS A 97 -12.55 -20.60 0.95
CA HIS A 97 -13.38 -21.67 0.36
C HIS A 97 -14.24 -22.35 1.40
N LYS A 98 -13.66 -22.68 2.56
CA LYS A 98 -14.39 -23.32 3.66
C LYS A 98 -15.50 -22.42 4.20
N VAL A 99 -15.20 -21.15 4.45
CA VAL A 99 -16.13 -20.19 5.07
C VAL A 99 -17.28 -19.83 4.12
N CYS A 100 -17.00 -19.70 2.81
CA CYS A 100 -18.01 -19.30 1.83
C CYS A 100 -18.62 -20.48 1.04
N GLY A 101 -18.22 -21.73 1.31
CA GLY A 101 -18.70 -22.90 0.56
C GLY A 101 -18.28 -22.88 -0.90
N ALA A 102 -17.19 -22.18 -1.23
CA ALA A 102 -16.70 -22.09 -2.61
C ALA A 102 -15.90 -23.34 -2.99
N THR A 103 -16.12 -23.84 -4.20
CA THR A 103 -15.47 -25.06 -4.74
C THR A 103 -14.73 -24.81 -6.05
N GLY A 104 -14.77 -23.59 -6.58
CA GLY A 104 -14.15 -23.21 -7.84
C GLY A 104 -12.62 -23.38 -7.80
N THR A 105 -12.03 -23.81 -8.92
CA THR A 105 -10.59 -23.91 -9.12
C THR A 105 -10.17 -23.09 -10.33
N GLY A 106 -8.89 -22.91 -10.56
CA GLY A 106 -8.41 -22.09 -11.66
C GLY A 106 -8.84 -20.61 -11.50
N TYR A 107 -9.35 -20.02 -12.57
CA TYR A 107 -9.86 -18.66 -12.53
C TYR A 107 -11.13 -18.49 -11.68
N ALA A 108 -11.90 -19.57 -11.49
CA ALA A 108 -13.10 -19.57 -10.65
C ALA A 108 -12.81 -19.62 -9.14
N ALA A 109 -11.54 -19.82 -8.73
CA ALA A 109 -11.17 -19.88 -7.33
C ALA A 109 -11.24 -18.50 -6.65
N GLN A 110 -11.51 -18.49 -5.36
CA GLN A 110 -11.36 -17.31 -4.49
C GLN A 110 -9.89 -17.11 -4.16
N ALA A 111 -9.09 -16.69 -5.13
CA ALA A 111 -7.64 -16.83 -5.13
C ALA A 111 -6.90 -15.77 -4.30
N LYS A 112 -7.57 -14.69 -3.91
CA LYS A 112 -6.94 -13.57 -3.15
C LYS A 112 -7.88 -13.02 -2.09
N ILE A 113 -7.37 -12.71 -0.91
CA ILE A 113 -7.89 -11.65 -0.03
C ILE A 113 -7.03 -10.42 -0.34
N HIS A 114 -7.62 -9.43 -1.00
CA HIS A 114 -6.88 -8.25 -1.54
C HIS A 114 -7.40 -6.92 -0.98
N THR A 115 -8.39 -6.99 -0.11
CA THR A 115 -8.95 -5.82 0.55
C THR A 115 -7.96 -5.22 1.56
N ARG A 116 -8.05 -3.93 1.83
CA ARG A 116 -7.52 -3.41 3.09
C ARG A 116 -8.41 -3.96 4.19
N ASN A 117 -7.85 -4.81 5.04
CA ASN A 117 -8.61 -5.42 6.11
C ASN A 117 -9.13 -4.33 7.04
N TYR A 118 -10.44 -4.31 7.28
CA TYR A 118 -11.08 -3.31 8.12
C TYR A 118 -11.39 -3.88 9.50
N VAL A 119 -11.02 -3.14 10.54
CA VAL A 119 -11.32 -3.53 11.93
C VAL A 119 -12.50 -2.71 12.43
N GLY A 120 -13.60 -3.38 12.71
CA GLY A 120 -14.78 -2.77 13.30
C GLY A 120 -14.57 -2.37 14.76
N THR A 121 -15.47 -1.55 15.29
CA THR A 121 -15.45 -1.11 16.70
C THR A 121 -15.62 -2.26 17.69
N SER A 122 -16.24 -3.36 17.26
CA SER A 122 -16.35 -4.62 18.02
C SER A 122 -15.06 -5.45 18.04
N GLY A 123 -14.04 -5.09 17.26
CA GLY A 123 -12.83 -5.87 17.03
C GLY A 123 -12.95 -6.93 15.94
N ARG A 124 -14.10 -7.06 15.30
CA ARG A 124 -14.27 -7.92 14.12
C ARG A 124 -13.50 -7.40 12.95
N ILE A 125 -12.98 -8.33 12.14
CA ILE A 125 -12.16 -8.02 10.98
C ILE A 125 -12.93 -8.37 9.71
N TYR A 126 -13.15 -7.37 8.87
CA TYR A 126 -13.88 -7.49 7.62
C TYR A 126 -12.89 -7.56 6.45
N VAL A 127 -13.09 -8.54 5.57
CA VAL A 127 -12.24 -8.79 4.40
C VAL A 127 -13.09 -9.22 3.20
N GLY A 128 -12.50 -9.14 2.02
CA GLY A 128 -13.15 -9.60 0.80
C GLY A 128 -12.22 -10.42 -0.08
N SER A 129 -12.80 -11.33 -0.86
CA SER A 129 -12.07 -12.19 -1.78
C SER A 129 -12.23 -11.76 -3.23
N LYS A 130 -11.26 -12.15 -4.06
CA LYS A 130 -11.31 -11.96 -5.51
C LYS A 130 -10.62 -13.09 -6.26
N GLN A 131 -10.82 -13.09 -7.60
CA GLN A 131 -10.14 -14.00 -8.52
C GLN A 131 -8.64 -13.74 -8.59
N GLY A 132 -7.92 -14.74 -9.06
CA GLY A 132 -6.54 -14.63 -9.49
C GLY A 132 -6.41 -14.20 -10.95
N TYR A 133 -5.38 -14.70 -11.61
CA TYR A 133 -5.16 -14.52 -13.04
C TYR A 133 -5.50 -15.79 -13.80
N ARG A 134 -5.94 -15.64 -15.05
CA ARG A 134 -6.11 -16.80 -15.95
C ARG A 134 -4.74 -17.43 -16.24
N ARG A 135 -4.69 -18.76 -16.19
CA ARG A 135 -3.50 -19.53 -16.56
C ARG A 135 -3.63 -20.03 -17.99
N GLY A 136 -3.18 -19.20 -18.94
CA GLY A 136 -3.22 -19.53 -20.36
C GLY A 136 -4.60 -19.39 -21.00
N THR A 137 -4.65 -19.64 -22.29
CA THR A 137 -5.87 -19.52 -23.12
C THR A 137 -6.92 -20.59 -22.83
N ASN A 138 -6.52 -21.70 -22.22
CA ASN A 138 -7.40 -22.84 -21.91
C ASN A 138 -8.17 -22.67 -20.58
N ASP A 139 -7.84 -21.67 -19.77
CA ASP A 139 -8.59 -21.35 -18.55
C ASP A 139 -9.82 -20.50 -18.90
N THR A 140 -10.88 -21.17 -19.33
CA THR A 140 -12.15 -20.56 -19.78
C THR A 140 -13.18 -20.45 -18.66
N ALA A 141 -12.85 -20.85 -17.42
CA ALA A 141 -13.77 -20.83 -16.31
C ALA A 141 -14.32 -19.41 -16.06
N SER A 142 -15.61 -19.32 -15.79
CA SER A 142 -16.23 -18.07 -15.33
C SER A 142 -15.96 -17.88 -13.85
N TYR A 143 -15.66 -16.64 -13.44
CA TYR A 143 -15.52 -16.29 -12.03
C TYR A 143 -16.92 -16.05 -11.45
N PRO A 144 -17.32 -16.69 -10.35
CA PRO A 144 -18.67 -16.52 -9.80
C PRO A 144 -18.91 -15.15 -9.16
N GLY A 145 -17.86 -14.52 -8.65
CA GLY A 145 -17.86 -13.29 -7.86
C GLY A 145 -17.12 -13.48 -6.56
N GLY A 146 -16.69 -12.37 -5.94
CA GLY A 146 -16.01 -12.35 -4.65
C GLY A 146 -17.00 -12.32 -3.49
N TYR A 147 -16.54 -12.78 -2.35
CA TYR A 147 -17.32 -12.79 -1.11
C TYR A 147 -16.79 -11.74 -0.12
N VAL A 148 -17.70 -11.15 0.65
CA VAL A 148 -17.36 -10.44 1.88
C VAL A 148 -17.39 -11.44 3.02
N MET A 149 -16.41 -11.34 3.91
CA MET A 149 -16.26 -12.20 5.09
C MET A 149 -15.97 -11.35 6.32
N VAL A 150 -16.32 -11.87 7.48
CA VAL A 150 -15.99 -11.31 8.78
C VAL A 150 -15.39 -12.38 9.68
N TYR A 151 -14.31 -12.02 10.37
CA TYR A 151 -13.70 -12.85 11.41
C TYR A 151 -13.89 -12.19 12.78
N ASP A 152 -14.33 -12.96 13.76
CA ASP A 152 -14.48 -12.56 15.17
C ASP A 152 -13.31 -13.14 15.98
N PRO A 153 -12.29 -12.35 16.34
CA PRO A 153 -11.12 -12.85 17.06
C PRO A 153 -11.40 -13.32 18.48
N VAL A 154 -12.52 -12.88 19.08
CA VAL A 154 -12.91 -13.29 20.46
C VAL A 154 -13.50 -14.68 20.44
N LYS A 155 -14.30 -14.99 19.42
CA LYS A 155 -14.97 -16.29 19.27
C LYS A 155 -14.15 -17.30 18.47
N ASP A 156 -13.11 -16.83 17.78
CA ASP A 156 -12.37 -17.61 16.78
C ASP A 156 -13.28 -18.15 15.66
N GLU A 157 -14.21 -17.32 15.19
CA GLU A 157 -15.21 -17.69 14.19
C GLU A 157 -15.16 -16.78 12.97
N ALA A 158 -15.26 -17.39 11.79
CA ALA A 158 -15.40 -16.68 10.53
C ALA A 158 -16.79 -16.91 9.93
N LYS A 159 -17.35 -15.87 9.28
CA LYS A 159 -18.64 -15.95 8.59
C LYS A 159 -18.55 -15.32 7.21
N CYS A 160 -19.23 -15.94 6.24
CA CYS A 160 -19.49 -15.35 4.94
C CYS A 160 -20.66 -14.37 5.03
N LEU A 161 -20.44 -13.16 4.52
CA LEU A 161 -21.46 -12.10 4.45
C LEU A 161 -22.04 -11.96 3.04
N GLY A 162 -21.84 -12.96 2.19
CA GLY A 162 -22.41 -13.03 0.84
C GLY A 162 -21.54 -12.42 -0.24
N MET A 163 -22.10 -12.42 -1.45
CA MET A 163 -21.47 -11.96 -2.68
C MET A 163 -22.11 -10.62 -3.11
N PRO A 164 -21.35 -9.49 -3.07
CA PRO A 164 -21.91 -8.17 -3.37
C PRO A 164 -22.37 -8.01 -4.82
N TYR A 165 -21.66 -8.62 -5.75
CA TYR A 165 -21.96 -8.54 -7.17
C TYR A 165 -21.46 -9.80 -7.91
N PRO A 166 -22.29 -10.40 -8.78
CA PRO A 166 -21.86 -11.54 -9.61
C PRO A 166 -20.67 -11.19 -10.51
N GLU A 167 -19.78 -12.15 -10.72
CA GLU A 167 -18.64 -12.08 -11.64
C GLU A 167 -17.54 -11.06 -11.26
N LEU A 168 -17.77 -10.20 -10.27
CA LEU A 168 -16.80 -9.21 -9.82
C LEU A 168 -16.19 -9.59 -8.47
N GLY A 169 -14.88 -9.41 -8.33
CA GLY A 169 -14.18 -9.58 -7.07
C GLY A 169 -14.50 -8.45 -6.08
N VAL A 170 -14.09 -8.61 -4.83
CA VAL A 170 -14.13 -7.58 -3.80
C VAL A 170 -12.73 -7.01 -3.62
N ILE A 171 -12.59 -5.68 -3.67
CA ILE A 171 -11.31 -4.98 -3.52
C ILE A 171 -11.22 -4.15 -2.25
N ASP A 172 -12.35 -3.77 -1.68
CA ASP A 172 -12.40 -3.07 -0.39
C ASP A 172 -13.66 -3.42 0.38
N VAL A 173 -13.54 -3.47 1.71
CA VAL A 173 -14.65 -3.60 2.65
C VAL A 173 -14.39 -2.67 3.83
N SER A 174 -15.38 -1.82 4.15
CA SER A 174 -15.40 -1.03 5.37
C SER A 174 -16.74 -1.19 6.07
N ALA A 175 -16.76 -1.17 7.41
CA ALA A 175 -17.97 -1.43 8.19
C ALA A 175 -18.26 -0.30 9.19
N ASP A 176 -19.41 0.32 9.08
CA ASP A 176 -19.99 1.14 10.14
C ASP A 176 -20.89 0.23 11.01
N GLU A 177 -20.31 -0.35 12.05
CA GLU A 177 -21.04 -1.27 12.93
C GLU A 177 -22.12 -0.55 13.74
N ALA A 178 -21.95 0.73 14.04
CA ALA A 178 -22.94 1.52 14.77
C ALA A 178 -24.24 1.69 13.97
N ARG A 179 -24.11 1.90 12.65
CA ARG A 179 -25.24 1.99 11.71
C ARG A 179 -25.55 0.66 11.04
N LYS A 180 -24.81 -0.39 11.35
CA LYS A 180 -24.90 -1.73 10.74
C LYS A 180 -24.77 -1.70 9.22
N LEU A 181 -23.85 -0.89 8.68
CA LEU A 181 -23.61 -0.74 7.26
C LEU A 181 -22.26 -1.34 6.84
N LEU A 182 -22.28 -2.00 5.69
CA LEU A 182 -21.08 -2.42 4.95
C LEU A 182 -20.93 -1.53 3.72
N TYR A 183 -19.74 -1.00 3.51
CA TYR A 183 -19.31 -0.38 2.26
C TYR A 183 -18.40 -1.37 1.55
N VAL A 184 -18.66 -1.63 0.28
CA VAL A 184 -17.89 -2.59 -0.52
C VAL A 184 -17.54 -1.98 -1.86
N THR A 185 -16.28 -2.10 -2.26
CA THR A 185 -15.85 -1.78 -3.62
C THR A 185 -15.57 -3.08 -4.36
N THR A 186 -16.18 -3.25 -5.55
CA THR A 186 -15.93 -4.40 -6.41
C THR A 186 -14.73 -4.16 -7.34
N CYS A 187 -14.21 -5.21 -7.99
CA CYS A 187 -13.29 -5.19 -9.11
C CYS A 187 -13.61 -6.39 -10.05
N GLU A 188 -13.38 -6.33 -11.31
CA GLU A 188 -12.65 -5.43 -12.20
C GLU A 188 -13.39 -4.10 -12.50
N THR A 189 -14.68 -4.07 -12.35
CA THR A 189 -15.48 -2.84 -12.37
C THR A 189 -15.65 -2.35 -10.93
N GLN A 190 -15.22 -1.14 -10.65
CA GLN A 190 -15.19 -0.57 -9.30
C GLN A 190 -16.55 0.03 -8.96
N ASN A 191 -17.57 -0.82 -8.78
CA ASN A 191 -18.85 -0.39 -8.26
C ASN A 191 -18.74 -0.10 -6.76
N TRP A 192 -19.33 0.99 -6.32
CA TRP A 192 -19.51 1.29 -4.91
C TRP A 192 -20.81 0.71 -4.42
N MET A 193 -20.73 -0.26 -3.52
CA MET A 193 -21.87 -1.03 -3.02
C MET A 193 -22.06 -0.77 -1.53
N ILE A 194 -23.31 -0.87 -1.08
CA ILE A 194 -23.62 -0.90 0.34
C ILE A 194 -24.61 -2.03 0.65
N ALA A 195 -24.57 -2.53 1.89
CA ALA A 195 -25.56 -3.44 2.45
C ALA A 195 -25.73 -3.19 3.95
N LYS A 196 -26.89 -3.55 4.49
CA LYS A 196 -27.04 -3.68 5.94
C LYS A 196 -26.45 -5.01 6.39
N ILE A 197 -25.71 -5.02 7.50
CA ILE A 197 -25.06 -6.22 8.06
C ILE A 197 -26.11 -7.29 8.40
N ASP A 198 -27.30 -6.88 8.77
CA ASP A 198 -28.37 -7.80 9.23
C ASP A 198 -29.14 -8.45 8.07
N ASP A 199 -29.18 -7.86 6.87
CA ASP A 199 -29.94 -8.40 5.73
C ASP A 199 -29.11 -8.76 4.50
N LEU A 200 -27.89 -8.26 4.42
CA LEU A 200 -26.90 -8.55 3.38
C LEU A 200 -27.42 -8.34 1.93
N LYS A 201 -28.38 -7.42 1.76
CA LYS A 201 -28.87 -7.02 0.44
C LYS A 201 -28.00 -5.92 -0.12
N TYR A 202 -27.06 -6.31 -0.96
CA TYR A 202 -26.13 -5.39 -1.59
C TYR A 202 -26.82 -4.57 -2.68
N ARG A 203 -26.60 -3.27 -2.67
CA ARG A 203 -27.02 -2.36 -3.75
C ARG A 203 -25.92 -1.39 -4.13
N LYS A 204 -25.89 -1.00 -5.39
CA LYS A 204 -24.98 0.03 -5.88
C LYS A 204 -25.41 1.41 -5.39
N ILE A 205 -24.42 2.23 -5.00
CA ILE A 205 -24.59 3.64 -4.67
C ILE A 205 -23.56 4.46 -5.49
N GLY A 206 -23.95 5.62 -5.95
CA GLY A 206 -23.05 6.60 -6.55
C GLY A 206 -22.27 6.16 -7.80
N PRO A 207 -21.24 6.97 -8.16
CA PRO A 207 -20.43 6.78 -9.35
C PRO A 207 -19.47 5.59 -9.22
N MET A 208 -18.85 5.22 -10.35
CA MET A 208 -17.73 4.29 -10.34
C MET A 208 -16.54 4.88 -9.60
N LEU A 209 -15.88 4.06 -8.80
CA LEU A 209 -14.73 4.47 -8.03
C LEU A 209 -13.44 4.34 -8.84
N PHE A 210 -12.39 4.97 -8.35
CA PHE A 210 -11.05 4.79 -8.86
C PHE A 210 -10.57 3.35 -8.60
N GLY A 211 -9.63 2.86 -9.41
CA GLY A 211 -9.06 1.52 -9.23
C GLY A 211 -8.46 1.36 -7.84
N TYR A 212 -8.86 0.32 -7.11
CA TYR A 212 -8.44 0.03 -5.74
C TYR A 212 -8.82 1.09 -4.70
N ALA A 213 -9.82 1.94 -4.99
CA ALA A 213 -10.33 2.91 -4.02
C ALA A 213 -10.90 2.18 -2.80
N THR A 214 -10.59 2.72 -1.63
CA THR A 214 -11.12 2.28 -0.35
C THR A 214 -12.13 3.29 0.18
N THR A 215 -13.08 2.85 1.00
CA THR A 215 -14.03 3.73 1.67
C THR A 215 -13.50 4.14 3.03
N LEU A 216 -13.39 5.45 3.28
CA LEU A 216 -13.16 6.01 4.61
C LEU A 216 -14.51 6.37 5.24
N ILE A 217 -14.68 6.08 6.52
CA ILE A 217 -15.88 6.45 7.28
C ILE A 217 -15.50 7.60 8.21
N ASP A 218 -16.18 8.74 8.08
CA ASP A 218 -15.89 9.92 8.89
C ASP A 218 -16.56 9.87 10.28
N GLY A 219 -16.23 10.83 11.13
CA GLY A 219 -16.77 10.92 12.49
C GLY A 219 -18.28 11.13 12.55
N LYS A 220 -18.95 11.47 11.43
CA LYS A 220 -20.40 11.55 11.30
C LYS A 220 -21.01 10.26 10.75
N GLY A 221 -20.21 9.27 10.40
CA GLY A 221 -20.64 8.00 9.82
C GLY A 221 -20.93 8.04 8.32
N ARG A 222 -20.46 9.08 7.62
CA ARG A 222 -20.56 9.15 6.16
C ARG A 222 -19.41 8.37 5.52
N GLY A 223 -19.72 7.65 4.46
CA GLY A 223 -18.73 6.97 3.65
C GLY A 223 -18.15 7.90 2.58
N HIS A 224 -16.82 7.90 2.45
CA HIS A 224 -16.11 8.70 1.45
C HIS A 224 -15.26 7.80 0.56
N ALA A 225 -15.30 8.04 -0.75
CA ALA A 225 -14.48 7.31 -1.72
C ALA A 225 -14.03 8.22 -2.86
N ILE A 226 -12.90 7.88 -3.49
CA ILE A 226 -12.40 8.59 -4.67
C ILE A 226 -13.04 8.00 -5.92
N THR A 227 -13.66 8.83 -6.74
CA THR A 227 -14.28 8.39 -8.01
C THR A 227 -13.23 8.16 -9.09
N ARG A 228 -13.66 7.52 -10.18
CA ARG A 228 -12.83 7.28 -11.36
C ARG A 228 -12.23 8.56 -11.95
N GLU A 229 -12.98 9.66 -11.90
CA GLU A 229 -12.58 10.99 -12.35
C GLU A 229 -11.76 11.75 -11.28
N PHE A 230 -11.33 11.07 -10.23
CA PHE A 230 -10.59 11.65 -9.12
C PHE A 230 -11.35 12.75 -8.36
N ASN A 231 -12.65 12.57 -8.18
CA ASN A 231 -13.51 13.40 -7.34
C ASN A 231 -13.77 12.71 -5.99
N LEU A 232 -14.17 13.47 -4.98
CA LEU A 232 -14.60 12.94 -3.69
C LEU A 232 -16.10 12.64 -3.76
N ALA A 233 -16.47 11.35 -3.68
CA ALA A 233 -17.84 10.93 -3.47
C ALA A 233 -18.09 10.73 -1.97
N THR A 234 -19.17 11.28 -1.46
CA THR A 234 -19.60 11.16 -0.06
C THR A 234 -21.01 10.60 -0.01
N TYR A 235 -21.18 9.43 0.60
CA TYR A 235 -22.49 8.85 0.88
C TYR A 235 -22.93 9.24 2.30
N ASP A 236 -24.09 9.84 2.41
CA ASP A 236 -24.76 10.18 3.66
C ASP A 236 -25.83 9.12 3.97
N PRO A 237 -25.61 8.24 4.97
CA PRO A 237 -26.55 7.18 5.28
C PRO A 237 -27.85 7.64 5.90
N GLU A 238 -27.93 8.86 6.45
CA GLU A 238 -29.16 9.43 7.03
C GLU A 238 -30.09 9.94 5.94
N LYS A 239 -29.54 10.39 4.81
CA LYS A 239 -30.29 10.91 3.67
C LYS A 239 -30.45 9.90 2.54
N ASP A 240 -29.70 8.83 2.57
CA ASP A 240 -29.52 7.86 1.47
C ASP A 240 -29.10 8.53 0.14
N GLU A 241 -28.17 9.48 0.22
CA GLU A 241 -27.73 10.30 -0.90
C GLU A 241 -26.21 10.26 -1.09
N VAL A 242 -25.78 10.38 -2.34
CA VAL A 242 -24.38 10.57 -2.69
C VAL A 242 -24.15 11.98 -3.22
N LYS A 243 -23.23 12.70 -2.61
CA LYS A 243 -22.70 13.96 -3.08
C LYS A 243 -21.33 13.72 -3.73
N VAL A 244 -21.06 14.39 -4.86
CA VAL A 244 -19.75 14.38 -5.50
C VAL A 244 -19.16 15.79 -5.51
N GLN A 245 -17.91 15.91 -5.07
CA GLN A 245 -17.17 17.17 -5.01
C GLN A 245 -15.89 17.06 -5.83
N THR A 246 -15.56 18.10 -6.60
CA THR A 246 -14.28 18.12 -7.33
C THR A 246 -13.13 18.30 -6.35
N ILE A 247 -12.10 17.45 -6.43
CA ILE A 247 -10.86 17.63 -5.67
C ILE A 247 -9.98 18.62 -6.44
N LYS A 248 -9.64 19.73 -5.80
CA LYS A 248 -8.82 20.80 -6.38
C LYS A 248 -7.58 21.06 -5.55
N SER A 249 -6.50 21.46 -6.21
CA SER A 249 -5.34 22.07 -5.54
C SER A 249 -5.67 23.48 -5.05
N PRO A 250 -4.84 24.11 -4.18
CA PRO A 250 -5.09 25.45 -3.67
C PRO A 250 -5.19 26.54 -4.76
N ASP A 251 -4.55 26.35 -5.93
CA ASP A 251 -4.65 27.23 -7.09
C ASP A 251 -5.92 26.99 -7.94
N GLY A 252 -6.81 26.11 -7.48
CA GLY A 252 -8.09 25.82 -8.12
C GLY A 252 -8.06 24.81 -9.26
N LYS A 253 -6.90 24.24 -9.59
CA LYS A 253 -6.77 23.21 -10.63
C LYS A 253 -7.24 21.86 -10.13
N SER A 254 -7.82 21.04 -11.03
CA SER A 254 -8.15 19.65 -10.72
C SER A 254 -6.87 18.85 -10.42
N LEU A 255 -6.94 17.96 -9.44
CA LEU A 255 -5.87 16.99 -9.18
C LEU A 255 -5.92 15.78 -10.11
N PHE A 256 -6.95 15.66 -10.94
CA PHE A 256 -7.01 14.61 -11.94
C PHE A 256 -5.90 14.82 -12.98
N LEU A 257 -5.05 13.81 -13.16
CA LEU A 257 -4.07 13.75 -14.23
C LEU A 257 -4.44 12.59 -15.14
N GLU A 258 -4.68 12.89 -16.42
CA GLU A 258 -4.92 11.87 -17.44
C GLU A 258 -3.75 10.91 -17.51
N GLY A 259 -4.03 9.60 -17.53
CA GLY A 259 -3.00 8.57 -17.55
C GLY A 259 -2.30 8.30 -16.21
N SER A 260 -2.65 8.98 -15.11
CA SER A 260 -2.15 8.63 -13.80
C SER A 260 -2.74 7.28 -13.37
N ALA A 261 -1.96 6.22 -13.50
CA ALA A 261 -2.30 4.88 -12.99
C ALA A 261 -2.30 4.83 -11.46
N GLY A 262 -2.46 5.99 -10.80
CA GLY A 262 -2.24 6.11 -9.39
C GLY A 262 -3.42 5.66 -8.55
N ILE A 263 -3.25 4.56 -7.84
CA ILE A 263 -4.14 4.16 -6.75
C ILE A 263 -4.03 5.23 -5.67
N PRO A 264 -5.11 5.95 -5.33
CA PRO A 264 -5.07 6.85 -4.20
C PRO A 264 -4.90 6.06 -2.93
N ASN A 265 -3.74 6.23 -2.29
CA ASN A 265 -3.48 5.65 -0.99
C ASN A 265 -3.88 6.68 0.05
N TRP A 266 -4.92 6.42 0.82
CA TRP A 266 -5.41 7.39 1.78
C TRP A 266 -5.87 6.76 3.09
N ILE A 267 -5.80 7.56 4.15
CA ILE A 267 -6.18 7.21 5.52
C ILE A 267 -6.96 8.37 6.14
N ILE A 268 -7.77 8.08 7.14
CA ILE A 268 -8.44 9.10 7.94
C ILE A 268 -7.72 9.28 9.27
N ALA A 269 -7.58 10.53 9.70
CA ALA A 269 -7.04 10.87 11.00
C ALA A 269 -8.03 10.56 12.14
N PRO A 270 -7.57 10.45 13.40
CA PRO A 270 -8.44 10.18 14.56
C PRO A 270 -9.51 11.25 14.82
N ASP A 271 -9.36 12.46 14.23
CA ASP A 271 -10.39 13.51 14.29
C ASP A 271 -11.67 13.15 13.50
N GLY A 272 -11.64 12.05 12.73
CA GLY A 272 -12.74 11.62 11.90
C GLY A 272 -13.15 12.62 10.80
N ARG A 273 -12.24 13.53 10.42
CA ARG A 273 -12.49 14.60 9.47
C ARG A 273 -11.37 14.79 8.44
N THR A 274 -10.13 14.75 8.91
CA THR A 274 -8.96 14.96 8.04
C THR A 274 -8.55 13.65 7.38
N ALA A 275 -8.52 13.61 6.04
CA ALA A 275 -7.90 12.52 5.30
C ALA A 275 -6.51 12.92 4.82
N TYR A 276 -5.56 11.98 4.91
CA TYR A 276 -4.25 12.09 4.27
C TYR A 276 -4.23 11.22 3.04
N LEU A 277 -3.84 11.80 1.92
CA LEU A 277 -3.79 11.18 0.60
C LEU A 277 -2.35 11.21 0.07
N LEU A 278 -1.80 10.05 -0.25
CA LEU A 278 -0.52 9.93 -0.93
C LEU A 278 -0.76 9.52 -2.38
N ARG A 279 -0.38 10.39 -3.33
CA ARG A 279 -0.50 10.06 -4.76
C ARG A 279 0.62 9.14 -5.19
N LEU A 280 0.22 8.09 -5.84
CA LEU A 280 1.13 7.17 -6.49
C LEU A 280 1.92 7.89 -7.61
N GLY A 281 3.23 7.65 -7.68
CA GLY A 281 4.12 8.21 -8.71
C GLY A 281 4.65 9.61 -8.43
N GLU A 282 4.18 10.31 -7.38
CA GLU A 282 4.66 11.66 -7.03
C GLU A 282 5.25 11.76 -5.63
N ALA A 283 4.94 10.81 -4.75
CA ALA A 283 5.28 10.83 -3.32
C ALA A 283 4.84 12.10 -2.57
N THR A 284 3.95 12.90 -3.14
CA THR A 284 3.39 14.10 -2.49
C THR A 284 2.25 13.69 -1.58
N LEU A 285 2.36 14.07 -0.31
CA LEU A 285 1.29 13.90 0.67
C LEU A 285 0.35 15.10 0.61
N PHE A 286 -0.95 14.83 0.60
CA PHE A 286 -2.01 15.85 0.67
C PHE A 286 -2.89 15.62 1.89
N SER A 287 -3.54 16.68 2.37
CA SER A 287 -4.66 16.58 3.30
C SER A 287 -5.95 17.09 2.64
N LEU A 288 -7.06 16.41 2.98
CA LEU A 288 -8.42 16.79 2.59
C LEU A 288 -9.30 16.91 3.82
N ASP A 289 -10.20 17.89 3.83
CA ASP A 289 -11.29 17.97 4.79
C ASP A 289 -12.50 17.20 4.25
N LEU A 290 -12.76 16.01 4.78
CA LEU A 290 -13.89 15.16 4.37
C LEU A 290 -15.25 15.77 4.70
N GLN A 291 -15.27 16.81 5.55
CA GLN A 291 -16.49 17.51 5.94
C GLN A 291 -16.65 18.87 5.26
N ALA A 292 -15.81 19.16 4.26
CA ALA A 292 -15.93 20.40 3.48
C ALA A 292 -17.28 20.50 2.78
N GLU A 293 -17.86 21.70 2.81
CA GLU A 293 -19.12 22.03 2.12
C GLU A 293 -18.84 22.56 0.71
N GLY A 294 -19.92 22.76 -0.09
CA GLY A 294 -19.84 23.27 -1.45
C GLY A 294 -19.59 22.20 -2.51
N GLU A 295 -19.18 22.64 -3.73
CA GLU A 295 -19.03 21.79 -4.92
C GLU A 295 -17.60 21.23 -5.09
N SER A 296 -16.67 21.70 -4.28
CA SER A 296 -15.28 21.25 -4.35
C SER A 296 -14.65 21.14 -2.97
N VAL A 297 -13.65 20.26 -2.87
CA VAL A 297 -12.78 20.11 -1.70
C VAL A 297 -11.34 20.42 -2.10
N THR A 298 -10.64 21.15 -1.25
CA THR A 298 -9.22 21.49 -1.49
C THR A 298 -8.32 20.40 -0.94
N ALA A 299 -7.49 19.79 -1.82
CA ALA A 299 -6.37 18.95 -1.41
C ALA A 299 -5.16 19.85 -1.15
N LYS A 300 -4.84 20.05 0.13
CA LYS A 300 -3.70 20.87 0.54
C LYS A 300 -2.41 20.03 0.46
N PRO A 301 -1.41 20.41 -0.36
CA PRO A 301 -0.13 19.72 -0.39
C PRO A 301 0.63 19.97 0.92
N LEU A 302 1.17 18.91 1.48
CA LEU A 302 1.92 18.92 2.76
C LEU A 302 3.44 18.78 2.53
N GLY A 303 3.83 18.26 1.37
CA GLY A 303 5.21 18.07 0.96
C GLY A 303 5.47 16.69 0.35
N THR A 304 6.70 16.48 -0.11
CA THR A 304 7.17 15.23 -0.71
C THR A 304 7.71 14.32 0.39
N MET A 305 7.11 13.13 0.57
CA MET A 305 7.49 12.19 1.62
C MET A 305 8.89 11.63 1.44
N VAL A 306 9.31 11.38 0.20
CA VAL A 306 10.66 10.93 -0.15
C VAL A 306 11.07 11.58 -1.46
N ALA A 307 12.24 12.18 -1.47
CA ALA A 307 12.84 12.73 -2.68
C ALA A 307 13.53 11.61 -3.50
N GLY A 308 13.30 11.58 -4.82
CA GLY A 308 13.96 10.62 -5.70
C GLY A 308 13.27 10.44 -7.04
N GLU A 309 13.90 9.69 -7.93
CA GLU A 309 13.35 9.39 -9.25
C GLU A 309 12.39 8.21 -9.22
N ASN A 310 11.35 8.28 -10.04
CA ASN A 310 10.32 7.24 -10.20
C ASN A 310 9.74 6.76 -8.86
N PRO A 311 9.21 7.67 -8.03
CA PRO A 311 8.63 7.30 -6.75
C PRO A 311 7.41 6.41 -6.94
N ASP A 312 7.26 5.42 -6.06
CA ASP A 312 6.11 4.51 -6.02
C ASP A 312 5.78 4.17 -4.57
N SER A 313 4.55 4.46 -4.15
CA SER A 313 4.11 4.33 -2.76
C SER A 313 2.92 3.39 -2.57
N ARG A 314 2.77 2.37 -3.43
CA ARG A 314 1.60 1.47 -3.43
C ARG A 314 1.36 0.80 -2.07
N GLY A 315 0.26 1.16 -1.42
CA GLY A 315 -0.25 0.53 -0.22
C GLY A 315 0.42 0.91 1.10
N ALA A 316 1.57 1.56 1.07
CA ALA A 316 2.36 1.83 2.26
C ALA A 316 2.11 3.23 2.84
N LEU A 317 0.93 3.44 3.41
CA LEU A 317 0.56 4.65 4.14
C LEU A 317 -0.24 4.26 5.38
N THR A 318 0.16 4.76 6.55
CA THR A 318 -0.54 4.53 7.82
C THR A 318 -0.35 5.70 8.77
N MET A 319 -1.18 5.78 9.81
CA MET A 319 -0.97 6.70 10.92
C MET A 319 -0.56 5.91 12.16
N GLY A 320 0.48 6.37 12.84
CA GLY A 320 0.93 5.79 14.09
C GLY A 320 0.13 6.26 15.30
N PRO A 321 0.24 5.56 16.44
CA PRO A 321 -0.38 5.96 17.70
C PRO A 321 0.20 7.28 18.26
N ASP A 322 1.37 7.68 17.78
CA ASP A 322 2.02 8.98 18.05
C ASP A 322 1.39 10.14 17.26
N GLY A 323 0.43 9.86 16.38
CA GLY A 323 -0.23 10.83 15.52
C GLY A 323 0.58 11.24 14.29
N LEU A 324 1.69 10.56 14.00
CA LEU A 324 2.50 10.78 12.80
C LEU A 324 1.98 9.95 11.63
N VAL A 325 2.10 10.48 10.41
CA VAL A 325 1.77 9.76 9.19
C VAL A 325 3.03 9.12 8.63
N TYR A 326 3.04 7.80 8.49
CA TYR A 326 4.16 7.02 7.98
C TYR A 326 3.89 6.58 6.54
N ALA A 327 4.92 6.63 5.70
CA ALA A 327 4.88 6.13 4.33
C ALA A 327 6.17 5.40 3.97
N ILE A 328 6.06 4.41 3.08
CA ILE A 328 7.22 3.81 2.41
C ILE A 328 7.10 4.14 0.93
N VAL A 329 8.15 4.75 0.40
CA VAL A 329 8.23 5.10 -1.01
C VAL A 329 9.42 4.39 -1.64
N LYS A 330 9.17 3.63 -2.69
CA LYS A 330 10.21 3.07 -3.54
C LYS A 330 10.71 4.16 -4.48
N ILE A 331 12.03 4.33 -4.57
CA ILE A 331 12.70 5.21 -5.53
C ILE A 331 13.80 4.46 -6.29
N ASN A 332 14.22 4.97 -7.44
CA ASN A 332 15.40 4.47 -8.11
C ASN A 332 16.65 4.71 -7.24
N ASN A 333 17.50 3.70 -7.13
CA ASN A 333 18.78 3.86 -6.43
C ASN A 333 19.78 4.63 -7.30
N LYS A 334 19.96 5.91 -7.01
CA LYS A 334 20.93 6.82 -7.64
C LYS A 334 22.08 7.20 -6.71
N THR A 335 22.22 6.49 -5.59
CA THR A 335 23.20 6.84 -4.55
C THR A 335 24.64 6.44 -4.89
N GLY A 336 24.86 5.65 -5.93
CA GLY A 336 26.16 5.03 -6.23
C GLY A 336 26.48 3.82 -5.35
N PHE A 337 25.62 3.47 -4.39
CA PHE A 337 25.77 2.31 -3.52
C PHE A 337 24.79 1.19 -3.95
N GLY A 338 25.23 0.31 -4.82
CA GLY A 338 24.39 -0.72 -5.44
C GLY A 338 23.53 -0.18 -6.60
N THR A 339 22.61 -1.02 -7.04
CA THR A 339 21.70 -0.76 -8.17
C THR A 339 20.25 -1.07 -7.77
N GLY A 340 19.31 -0.88 -8.69
CA GLY A 340 17.90 -1.22 -8.51
C GLY A 340 17.10 -0.12 -7.83
N SER A 341 16.34 -0.47 -6.80
CA SER A 341 15.46 0.45 -6.08
C SER A 341 15.74 0.44 -4.59
N LEU A 342 15.42 1.54 -3.93
CA LEU A 342 15.43 1.67 -2.47
C LEU A 342 14.00 1.90 -1.97
N HIS A 343 13.64 1.29 -0.85
CA HIS A 343 12.38 1.54 -0.16
C HIS A 343 12.68 2.37 1.08
N VAL A 344 12.33 3.64 1.01
CA VAL A 344 12.61 4.62 2.06
C VAL A 344 11.38 4.80 2.93
N LEU A 345 11.54 4.55 4.23
CA LEU A 345 10.54 4.89 5.23
C LEU A 345 10.66 6.38 5.58
N SER A 346 9.54 7.06 5.60
CA SER A 346 9.43 8.46 5.98
C SER A 346 8.24 8.68 6.90
N ARG A 347 8.22 9.82 7.60
CA ARG A 347 7.10 10.25 8.43
C ARG A 347 6.81 11.74 8.25
N PHE A 348 5.54 12.08 8.41
CA PHE A 348 5.06 13.47 8.46
C PHE A 348 4.45 13.75 9.84
N ASP A 349 4.84 14.86 10.44
CA ASP A 349 4.24 15.36 11.69
C ASP A 349 3.19 16.43 11.37
N PRO A 350 1.90 16.14 11.59
CA PRO A 350 0.84 17.13 11.36
C PRO A 350 0.92 18.39 12.21
N LYS A 351 1.54 18.31 13.39
CA LYS A 351 1.64 19.44 14.32
C LYS A 351 2.72 20.44 13.89
N SER A 352 3.88 19.95 13.49
CA SER A 352 5.00 20.79 13.05
C SER A 352 5.06 20.99 11.54
N SER A 353 4.23 20.26 10.77
CA SER A 353 4.27 20.19 9.29
C SER A 353 5.63 19.75 8.75
N ARG A 354 6.37 18.96 9.51
CA ARG A 354 7.71 18.48 9.14
C ARG A 354 7.62 17.07 8.54
N ILE A 355 8.34 16.86 7.43
CA ILE A 355 8.60 15.54 6.86
C ILE A 355 10.04 15.14 7.21
N GLU A 356 10.23 13.87 7.52
CA GLU A 356 11.53 13.28 7.85
C GLU A 356 11.69 11.93 7.15
N GLU A 357 12.76 11.77 6.37
CA GLU A 357 13.19 10.47 5.86
C GLU A 357 13.94 9.71 6.97
N LEU A 358 13.46 8.53 7.31
CA LEU A 358 13.98 7.73 8.44
C LEU A 358 15.08 6.76 7.99
N GLY A 359 15.03 6.32 6.73
CA GLY A 359 16.05 5.47 6.13
C GLY A 359 15.50 4.36 5.23
N VAL A 360 16.41 3.58 4.68
CA VAL A 360 16.13 2.47 3.77
C VAL A 360 15.78 1.21 4.57
N ILE A 361 14.68 0.57 4.22
CA ILE A 361 14.22 -0.68 4.87
C ILE A 361 15.22 -1.80 4.60
N ALA A 362 15.62 -2.50 5.66
CA ALA A 362 16.57 -3.60 5.63
C ALA A 362 16.14 -4.77 6.51
N VAL A 363 16.55 -5.98 6.15
CA VAL A 363 16.22 -7.23 6.85
C VAL A 363 17.35 -7.66 7.78
N LYS A 364 17.05 -7.87 9.08
CA LYS A 364 18.02 -8.32 10.09
C LYS A 364 18.39 -9.79 9.94
N ASN A 365 17.39 -10.65 9.76
CA ASN A 365 17.50 -12.12 9.74
C ASN A 365 17.36 -12.63 8.31
N LYS A 366 18.48 -12.64 7.57
CA LYS A 366 18.49 -13.05 6.14
C LYS A 366 18.11 -14.51 5.91
N ASP A 367 18.22 -15.33 6.94
CA ASP A 367 17.91 -16.76 6.98
C ASP A 367 16.42 -17.09 7.20
N PHE A 368 15.54 -16.06 7.24
CA PHE A 368 14.09 -16.26 7.34
C PHE A 368 13.51 -17.05 6.16
N PHE A 369 14.23 -17.09 5.05
CA PHE A 369 13.86 -17.79 3.84
C PHE A 369 15.11 -18.32 3.13
N ASP A 370 15.05 -19.55 2.60
CA ASP A 370 16.15 -20.18 1.85
C ASP A 370 16.08 -19.78 0.37
N PHE A 371 16.68 -18.63 0.05
CA PHE A 371 16.72 -18.08 -1.31
C PHE A 371 17.49 -18.99 -2.27
N GLU A 372 18.57 -19.65 -1.85
CA GLU A 372 19.38 -20.51 -2.69
C GLU A 372 18.63 -21.80 -3.06
N LYS A 373 17.95 -22.42 -2.11
CA LYS A 373 17.10 -23.57 -2.36
C LYS A 373 15.94 -23.22 -3.31
N ALA A 374 15.30 -22.07 -3.11
CA ALA A 374 14.22 -21.61 -3.97
C ALA A 374 14.69 -21.35 -5.40
N LYS A 375 15.87 -20.74 -5.57
CA LYS A 375 16.51 -20.51 -6.86
C LYS A 375 16.88 -21.84 -7.56
N ALA A 376 17.50 -22.78 -6.82
CA ALA A 376 17.82 -24.11 -7.32
C ALA A 376 16.57 -24.90 -7.76
N ALA A 377 15.43 -24.68 -7.10
CA ALA A 377 14.14 -25.25 -7.48
C ALA A 377 13.47 -24.54 -8.67
N GLY A 378 14.15 -23.60 -9.33
CA GLY A 378 13.65 -22.86 -10.50
C GLY A 378 12.52 -21.88 -10.21
N LYS A 379 12.37 -21.44 -8.98
CA LYS A 379 11.33 -20.47 -8.60
C LYS A 379 11.74 -19.07 -9.05
N SER A 380 11.08 -18.56 -10.10
CA SER A 380 11.37 -17.23 -10.68
C SER A 380 10.88 -16.05 -9.83
N TRP A 381 10.02 -16.30 -8.87
CA TRP A 381 9.34 -15.28 -8.05
C TRP A 381 10.16 -14.79 -6.83
N ILE A 382 11.38 -15.25 -6.63
CA ILE A 382 12.27 -14.80 -5.53
C ILE A 382 12.90 -13.41 -5.78
N HIS A 383 12.36 -12.65 -6.70
CA HIS A 383 12.88 -11.33 -7.09
C HIS A 383 12.39 -10.16 -6.22
N GLY A 384 11.71 -10.45 -5.11
CA GLY A 384 11.18 -9.42 -4.20
C GLY A 384 12.23 -8.76 -3.31
N TYR A 385 13.45 -9.29 -3.32
CA TYR A 385 14.59 -8.81 -2.54
C TYR A 385 15.84 -8.72 -3.39
N HIS A 386 16.76 -7.85 -2.98
CA HIS A 386 18.11 -7.78 -3.51
C HIS A 386 19.12 -7.47 -2.41
N THR A 387 20.38 -7.78 -2.66
CA THR A 387 21.48 -7.55 -1.73
C THR A 387 22.27 -6.34 -2.16
N LEU A 388 22.47 -5.38 -1.26
CA LEU A 388 23.31 -4.22 -1.44
C LEU A 388 24.81 -4.58 -1.31
N PRO A 389 25.76 -3.71 -1.73
CA PRO A 389 27.20 -4.01 -1.76
C PRO A 389 27.81 -4.41 -0.41
N ASP A 390 27.24 -3.96 0.72
CA ASP A 390 27.63 -4.35 2.08
C ASP A 390 27.02 -5.71 2.52
N GLY A 391 26.30 -6.35 1.63
CA GLY A 391 25.60 -7.61 1.92
C GLY A 391 24.26 -7.44 2.63
N THR A 392 23.73 -6.24 2.76
CA THR A 392 22.40 -5.99 3.36
C THR A 392 21.29 -6.41 2.41
N LEU A 393 20.32 -7.20 2.92
CA LEU A 393 19.12 -7.60 2.18
C LEU A 393 18.05 -6.52 2.32
N THR A 394 17.55 -6.03 1.17
CA THR A 394 16.51 -4.99 1.09
C THR A 394 15.38 -5.40 0.16
N PRO A 395 14.14 -4.89 0.35
CA PRO A 395 13.05 -5.12 -0.59
C PRO A 395 13.33 -4.53 -1.97
N LEU A 396 12.79 -5.18 -3.00
CA LEU A 396 12.85 -4.70 -4.39
C LEU A 396 11.47 -4.39 -4.96
N HIS A 397 10.43 -5.06 -4.49
CA HIS A 397 9.07 -4.93 -5.02
C HIS A 397 8.29 -3.81 -4.32
N CYS A 398 7.51 -3.02 -5.08
CA CYS A 398 6.85 -1.82 -4.58
C CYS A 398 5.49 -2.02 -3.90
N HIS A 399 4.83 -3.16 -4.10
CA HIS A 399 3.53 -3.40 -3.49
C HIS A 399 3.71 -3.82 -2.03
N MET A 400 3.37 -2.92 -1.12
CA MET A 400 3.50 -3.14 0.32
C MET A 400 2.24 -2.68 1.02
N ALA A 401 1.74 -3.48 1.98
CA ALA A 401 0.86 -2.98 3.00
C ALA A 401 1.70 -2.52 4.19
N MET A 402 1.25 -1.51 4.91
CA MET A 402 1.87 -1.06 6.15
C MET A 402 0.81 -0.76 7.19
N VAL A 403 1.07 -1.19 8.42
CA VAL A 403 0.28 -0.81 9.60
C VAL A 403 1.23 -0.39 10.73
N ALA A 404 0.88 0.69 11.42
CA ALA A 404 1.50 1.05 12.69
C ALA A 404 0.62 0.49 13.82
N ALA A 405 1.18 -0.44 14.56
CA ALA A 405 0.51 -1.05 15.70
C ALA A 405 0.39 -0.08 16.88
N LYS A 406 -0.51 -0.37 17.81
CA LYS A 406 -0.77 0.47 19.00
C LYS A 406 0.47 0.68 19.88
N ASP A 407 1.44 -0.22 19.81
CA ASP A 407 2.71 -0.12 20.53
C ASP A 407 3.79 0.66 19.76
N GLY A 408 3.47 1.21 18.59
CA GLY A 408 4.40 1.93 17.72
C GLY A 408 5.24 1.03 16.80
N THR A 409 5.10 -0.29 16.88
CA THR A 409 5.76 -1.22 15.94
C THR A 409 5.15 -1.06 14.54
N LEU A 410 5.99 -0.95 13.51
CA LEU A 410 5.54 -0.96 12.13
C LEU A 410 5.61 -2.37 11.56
N TYR A 411 4.55 -2.79 10.88
CA TYR A 411 4.50 -4.03 10.12
C TYR A 411 4.34 -3.72 8.65
N VAL A 412 5.10 -4.43 7.80
CA VAL A 412 5.12 -4.23 6.35
C VAL A 412 5.05 -5.56 5.64
N THR A 413 4.20 -5.70 4.63
CA THR A 413 4.24 -6.87 3.75
C THR A 413 5.20 -6.66 2.59
N ILE A 414 5.94 -7.70 2.22
CA ILE A 414 6.86 -7.70 1.07
C ILE A 414 6.57 -8.93 0.23
N LEU A 415 6.50 -8.75 -1.09
CA LEU A 415 6.27 -9.85 -2.04
C LEU A 415 7.57 -10.59 -2.37
N TYR A 416 7.45 -11.85 -2.76
CA TYR A 416 8.44 -12.70 -3.40
C TYR A 416 9.78 -12.88 -2.66
N PRO A 417 9.82 -13.70 -1.59
CA PRO A 417 8.73 -14.45 -0.99
C PRO A 417 7.78 -13.56 -0.18
N PHE A 418 6.55 -14.04 0.02
CA PHE A 418 5.57 -13.27 0.79
C PHE A 418 5.97 -13.21 2.27
N THR A 419 6.27 -12.02 2.73
CA THR A 419 6.94 -11.76 4.00
C THR A 419 6.18 -10.72 4.81
N LEU A 420 6.08 -10.92 6.12
CA LEU A 420 5.76 -9.89 7.09
C LEU A 420 7.07 -9.39 7.71
N LEU A 421 7.37 -8.11 7.55
CA LEU A 421 8.51 -7.45 8.16
C LEU A 421 8.05 -6.64 9.38
N ARG A 422 8.62 -6.91 10.56
CA ARG A 422 8.39 -6.20 11.81
C ARG A 422 9.53 -5.22 12.07
N ILE A 423 9.21 -3.94 12.26
CA ILE A 423 10.15 -2.86 12.52
C ILE A 423 9.85 -2.26 13.89
N ASP A 424 10.70 -2.55 14.87
CA ASP A 424 10.52 -2.12 16.28
C ASP A 424 11.12 -0.72 16.57
N ALA A 425 11.81 -0.12 15.61
CA ALA A 425 12.66 1.06 15.82
C ALA A 425 11.95 2.31 16.36
N TYR A 426 10.63 2.40 16.18
CA TYR A 426 9.87 3.61 16.56
C TYR A 426 9.04 3.42 17.83
N ARG A 427 9.25 2.31 18.51
CA ARG A 427 8.56 1.91 19.73
C ARG A 427 8.87 2.81 20.94
N THR A 428 9.97 3.56 20.92
CA THR A 428 10.58 4.08 22.15
C THR A 428 10.88 5.56 22.20
N GLU A 429 10.88 6.29 21.11
CA GLU A 429 11.15 7.73 21.15
C GLU A 429 9.84 8.53 21.15
N GLY A 430 9.19 8.66 22.32
CA GLY A 430 8.09 9.59 22.54
C GLY A 430 6.80 9.04 23.14
N LEU A 431 6.65 7.75 23.34
CA LEU A 431 5.50 7.17 24.03
C LEU A 431 5.85 6.93 25.51
N ASN A 432 5.53 7.89 26.37
CA ASN A 432 5.27 7.59 27.78
C ASN A 432 4.01 6.72 27.81
N VAL A 433 4.16 5.42 27.68
CA VAL A 433 3.11 4.45 28.00
C VAL A 433 3.03 4.45 29.52
N THR A 434 2.20 5.32 30.07
CA THR A 434 1.71 5.12 31.43
C THR A 434 1.00 3.76 31.45
N LYS A 435 1.52 2.90 32.32
CA LYS A 435 1.02 1.57 32.62
C LYS A 435 -0.45 1.58 33.04
#